data_b4e5f9970dbd51c74f63844f09ae18e2
#
_entry.id   b4e5f9970dbd51c74f63844f09ae18e2
#
_cell.length_a   1.000
_cell.length_b   1.000
_cell.length_c   1.000
_cell.angle_alpha   90.00
_cell.angle_beta   90.00
_cell.angle_gamma   90.00
#
_symmetry.space_group_name_H-M   'P 1'
#
loop_
_entity.id
_entity.type
_entity.pdbx_description
1 polymer ?
#
loop_
_entity_poly.entity_id
_entity_poly.type
_entity_poly.pdbx_seq_one_letter_code
_entity_poly.pdbx_strand_id
1 'polypeptide(L)'
;MNPSRLLALATLGGHWIASLGAWPRVPSRVQVRGTGPGAGEWTQVTWLDWFGLPLASLALVFLIWLLAAWLGRHPILMEVGSRARFRKLPSEARARVLRGTREGLEWAALPVSLVFFLVHIGVLQALSGRTSLPWTLGGMALSLVAFSVLLSLLRRRVRGAVDREWRESGPPAMQE
;
A
#
# COMPACT_ATOMS: atom_id res chain seq x y z
N MET A 1 -4.03 0.45 -18.92
CA MET A 1 -4.04 0.64 -17.45
C MET A 1 -3.01 -0.30 -16.84
N ASN A 2 -2.21 0.15 -15.85
CA ASN A 2 -1.18 -0.70 -15.23
C ASN A 2 -1.88 -1.84 -14.45
N PRO A 3 -1.44 -3.12 -14.58
CA PRO A 3 -2.04 -4.27 -13.90
C PRO A 3 -2.07 -4.12 -12.37
N SER A 4 -1.07 -3.45 -11.77
CA SER A 4 -1.06 -3.16 -10.33
C SER A 4 -2.26 -2.32 -9.88
N ARG A 5 -2.66 -1.33 -10.68
CA ARG A 5 -3.82 -0.49 -10.39
C ARG A 5 -5.13 -1.27 -10.51
N LEU A 6 -5.24 -2.12 -11.53
CA LEU A 6 -6.41 -2.99 -11.68
C LEU A 6 -6.61 -3.90 -10.47
N LEU A 7 -5.54 -4.56 -10.03
CA LEU A 7 -5.58 -5.45 -8.88
C LEU A 7 -5.91 -4.68 -7.58
N ALA A 8 -5.30 -3.51 -7.36
CA ALA A 8 -5.61 -2.69 -6.20
C ALA A 8 -7.08 -2.20 -6.22
N LEU A 9 -7.60 -1.78 -7.38
CA LEU A 9 -9.01 -1.41 -7.54
C LEU A 9 -9.95 -2.59 -7.33
N ALA A 10 -9.61 -3.79 -7.83
CA ALA A 10 -10.39 -4.99 -7.60
C ALA A 10 -10.45 -5.36 -6.11
N THR A 11 -9.32 -5.26 -5.40
CA THR A 11 -9.25 -5.48 -3.95
C THR A 11 -10.09 -4.45 -3.18
N LEU A 12 -9.97 -3.17 -3.53
CA LEU A 12 -10.79 -2.11 -2.95
C LEU A 12 -12.28 -2.31 -3.24
N GLY A 13 -12.63 -2.64 -4.48
CA GLY A 13 -14.02 -2.93 -4.88
C GLY A 13 -14.59 -4.10 -4.08
N GLY A 14 -13.82 -5.21 -3.96
CA GLY A 14 -14.19 -6.36 -3.13
C GLY A 14 -14.38 -5.98 -1.66
N HIS A 15 -13.52 -5.12 -1.12
CA HIS A 15 -13.63 -4.60 0.25
C HIS A 15 -14.92 -3.82 0.45
N TRP A 16 -15.26 -2.90 -0.46
CA TRP A 16 -16.50 -2.14 -0.40
C TRP A 16 -17.74 -3.00 -0.58
N ILE A 17 -17.75 -3.93 -1.53
CA ILE A 17 -18.85 -4.87 -1.75
C ILE A 17 -19.09 -5.72 -0.50
N ALA A 18 -18.04 -6.26 0.11
CA ALA A 18 -18.15 -7.03 1.34
C ALA A 18 -18.72 -6.19 2.50
N SER A 19 -18.23 -4.94 2.64
CA SER A 19 -18.67 -4.03 3.70
C SER A 19 -20.15 -3.64 3.55
N LEU A 20 -20.56 -3.27 2.34
CA LEU A 20 -21.95 -2.91 2.04
C LEU A 20 -22.91 -4.10 2.19
N GLY A 21 -22.51 -5.28 1.69
CA GLY A 21 -23.31 -6.50 1.79
C GLY A 21 -23.46 -7.01 3.23
N ALA A 22 -22.51 -6.72 4.11
CA ALA A 22 -22.57 -7.11 5.50
C ALA A 22 -23.27 -6.07 6.40
N TRP A 23 -23.33 -4.80 6.01
CA TRP A 23 -23.91 -3.72 6.80
C TRP A 23 -25.29 -4.01 7.40
N PRO A 24 -26.26 -4.57 6.65
CA PRO A 24 -27.58 -4.88 7.22
C PRO A 24 -27.56 -5.93 8.35
N ARG A 25 -26.46 -6.67 8.48
CA ARG A 25 -26.28 -7.73 9.49
C ARG A 25 -25.41 -7.27 10.67
N VAL A 26 -24.88 -6.07 10.62
CA VAL A 26 -24.05 -5.51 11.69
C VAL A 26 -24.96 -5.18 12.87
N PRO A 27 -24.66 -5.69 14.08
CA PRO A 27 -25.46 -5.37 15.26
C PRO A 27 -25.32 -3.88 15.58
N SER A 28 -26.42 -3.24 15.95
CA SER A 28 -26.42 -1.81 16.33
C SER A 28 -25.62 -1.52 17.60
N ARG A 29 -25.35 -2.54 18.40
CA ARG A 29 -24.54 -2.45 19.63
C ARG A 29 -23.62 -3.66 19.75
N VAL A 30 -22.40 -3.41 20.18
CA VAL A 30 -21.42 -4.46 20.50
C VAL A 30 -20.92 -4.26 21.92
N GLN A 31 -20.66 -5.37 22.60
CA GLN A 31 -20.03 -5.31 23.91
C GLN A 31 -18.53 -5.20 23.75
N VAL A 32 -17.93 -4.20 24.38
CA VAL A 32 -16.48 -4.04 24.40
C VAL A 32 -15.86 -5.17 25.22
N ARG A 33 -15.10 -6.06 24.54
CA ARG A 33 -14.38 -7.15 25.19
C ARG A 33 -12.95 -6.69 25.50
N GLY A 34 -12.53 -6.88 26.72
CA GLY A 34 -11.16 -6.54 27.17
C GLY A 34 -11.08 -6.42 28.68
N THR A 35 -9.90 -6.05 29.18
CA THR A 35 -9.58 -5.83 30.61
C THR A 35 -9.37 -4.35 30.92
N GLY A 36 -9.58 -3.44 29.97
CA GLY A 36 -9.36 -2.01 30.11
C GLY A 36 -10.60 -1.23 30.52
N PRO A 37 -10.49 0.10 30.66
CA PRO A 37 -11.64 0.99 30.87
C PRO A 37 -12.69 0.80 29.75
N GLY A 38 -13.96 0.66 30.15
CA GLY A 38 -15.08 0.38 29.21
C GLY A 38 -15.30 -1.10 28.90
N ALA A 39 -14.49 -2.02 29.47
CA ALA A 39 -14.72 -3.47 29.31
C ALA A 39 -16.07 -3.87 29.87
N GLY A 40 -16.84 -4.61 29.06
CA GLY A 40 -18.20 -5.02 29.42
C GLY A 40 -19.30 -3.99 29.05
N GLU A 41 -18.96 -2.78 28.67
CA GLU A 41 -19.92 -1.76 28.23
C GLU A 41 -20.44 -2.02 26.81
N TRP A 42 -21.68 -1.63 26.59
CA TRP A 42 -22.30 -1.70 25.25
C TRP A 42 -22.07 -0.40 24.49
N THR A 43 -21.38 -0.52 23.37
CA THR A 43 -21.10 0.61 22.48
C THR A 43 -21.98 0.51 21.22
N GLN A 44 -22.55 1.63 20.78
CA GLN A 44 -23.25 1.70 19.51
C GLN A 44 -22.23 1.62 18.36
N VAL A 45 -22.53 0.79 17.38
CA VAL A 45 -21.75 0.72 16.14
C VAL A 45 -22.27 1.80 15.20
N THR A 46 -21.41 2.80 14.96
CA THR A 46 -21.72 3.87 14.02
C THR A 46 -21.34 3.48 12.59
N TRP A 47 -21.85 4.21 11.63
CA TRP A 47 -21.44 4.10 10.24
C TRP A 47 -19.92 4.26 10.08
N LEU A 48 -19.33 5.20 10.81
CA LEU A 48 -17.88 5.45 10.75
C LEU A 48 -17.05 4.29 11.29
N ASP A 49 -17.50 3.63 12.34
CA ASP A 49 -16.84 2.45 12.90
C ASP A 49 -16.79 1.31 11.89
N TRP A 50 -17.84 1.16 11.09
CA TRP A 50 -17.95 0.10 10.10
C TRP A 50 -17.21 0.42 8.80
N PHE A 51 -17.43 1.59 8.23
CA PHE A 51 -16.83 2.00 6.97
C PHE A 51 -15.46 2.67 7.11
N GLY A 52 -14.98 2.89 8.33
CA GLY A 52 -13.69 3.50 8.62
C GLY A 52 -12.51 2.75 7.97
N LEU A 53 -12.51 1.40 8.03
CA LEU A 53 -11.47 0.58 7.39
C LEU A 53 -11.50 0.67 5.85
N PRO A 54 -12.65 0.51 5.15
CA PRO A 54 -12.74 0.76 3.71
C PRO A 54 -12.30 2.16 3.29
N LEU A 55 -12.71 3.18 4.04
CA LEU A 55 -12.33 4.57 3.80
C LEU A 55 -10.82 4.80 3.98
N ALA A 56 -10.25 4.27 5.07
CA ALA A 56 -8.81 4.35 5.30
C ALA A 56 -8.00 3.64 4.21
N SER A 57 -8.46 2.46 3.78
CA SER A 57 -7.86 1.73 2.67
C SER A 57 -7.87 2.54 1.37
N LEU A 58 -9.03 3.12 1.04
CA LEU A 58 -9.19 3.98 -0.15
C LEU A 58 -8.25 5.19 -0.09
N ALA A 59 -8.23 5.89 1.05
CA ALA A 59 -7.39 7.07 1.26
C ALA A 59 -5.91 6.75 1.11
N LEU A 60 -5.43 5.64 1.72
CA LEU A 60 -4.04 5.23 1.63
C LEU A 60 -3.62 4.79 0.23
N VAL A 61 -4.45 4.03 -0.48
CA VAL A 61 -4.17 3.65 -1.87
C VAL A 61 -4.09 4.89 -2.76
N PHE A 62 -5.02 5.83 -2.58
CA PHE A 62 -4.99 7.10 -3.32
C PHE A 62 -3.75 7.93 -3.00
N LEU A 63 -3.36 8.00 -1.72
CA LEU A 63 -2.14 8.68 -1.27
C LEU A 63 -0.89 8.06 -1.90
N ILE A 64 -0.80 6.72 -1.96
CA ILE A 64 0.31 6.02 -2.62
C ILE A 64 0.38 6.38 -4.11
N TRP A 65 -0.75 6.43 -4.80
CA TRP A 65 -0.78 6.81 -6.22
C TRP A 65 -0.42 8.27 -6.44
N LEU A 66 -0.89 9.16 -5.56
CA LEU A 66 -0.52 10.57 -5.58
C LEU A 66 0.99 10.74 -5.37
N LEU A 67 1.54 10.05 -4.37
CA LEU A 67 2.97 10.05 -4.09
C LEU A 67 3.78 9.49 -5.26
N ALA A 68 3.34 8.39 -5.87
CA ALA A 68 3.97 7.83 -7.06
C ALA A 68 3.96 8.80 -8.26
N ALA A 69 2.84 9.50 -8.47
CA ALA A 69 2.73 10.51 -9.51
C ALA A 69 3.62 11.73 -9.23
N TRP A 70 3.69 12.15 -7.96
CA TRP A 70 4.52 13.27 -7.55
C TRP A 70 6.02 12.95 -7.65
N LEU A 71 6.45 11.77 -7.21
CA LEU A 71 7.82 11.29 -7.36
C LEU A 71 8.25 11.20 -8.83
N GLY A 72 7.34 10.85 -9.74
CA GLY A 72 7.60 10.88 -11.18
C GLY A 72 7.86 12.28 -11.74
N ARG A 73 7.51 13.34 -11.01
CA ARG A 73 7.73 14.74 -11.40
C ARG A 73 8.89 15.40 -10.64
N HIS A 74 9.21 14.91 -9.44
CA HIS A 74 10.17 15.52 -8.52
C HIS A 74 11.28 14.51 -8.16
N PRO A 75 12.35 14.43 -8.97
CA PRO A 75 13.42 13.44 -8.78
C PRO A 75 14.20 13.58 -7.47
N ILE A 76 14.01 14.67 -6.74
CA ILE A 76 14.77 15.03 -5.54
C ILE A 76 14.64 13.97 -4.42
N LEU A 77 13.49 13.31 -4.32
CA LEU A 77 13.23 12.30 -3.26
C LEU A 77 13.81 10.91 -3.57
N MET A 78 14.22 10.65 -4.80
CA MET A 78 14.77 9.35 -5.20
C MET A 78 16.26 9.18 -4.85
N GLU A 79 16.85 10.16 -4.23
CA GLU A 79 18.28 10.31 -4.06
C GLU A 79 18.91 9.45 -2.96
N VAL A 80 18.25 8.40 -2.47
CA VAL A 80 18.82 7.54 -1.45
C VAL A 80 19.84 6.58 -2.08
N GLY A 81 21.11 6.91 -1.98
CA GLY A 81 22.26 6.04 -2.26
C GLY A 81 22.95 6.18 -3.61
N SER A 82 22.37 6.88 -4.60
CA SER A 82 23.01 7.11 -5.93
C SER A 82 22.86 8.54 -6.42
N ARG A 83 22.73 9.45 -5.50
CA ARG A 83 22.43 10.89 -5.70
C ARG A 83 23.26 11.55 -6.80
N ALA A 84 24.58 11.45 -6.66
CA ALA A 84 25.50 12.09 -7.58
C ALA A 84 25.41 11.51 -9.00
N ARG A 85 25.29 10.18 -9.12
CA ARG A 85 25.19 9.50 -10.41
C ARG A 85 23.87 9.83 -11.12
N PHE A 86 22.75 9.73 -10.40
CA PHE A 86 21.43 10.03 -10.96
C PHE A 86 21.33 11.48 -11.50
N ARG A 87 21.90 12.46 -10.81
CA ARG A 87 21.93 13.87 -11.26
C ARG A 87 22.70 14.07 -12.56
N LYS A 88 23.73 13.27 -12.77
CA LYS A 88 24.59 13.33 -13.96
C LYS A 88 24.06 12.54 -15.15
N LEU A 89 22.98 11.73 -14.97
CA LEU A 89 22.35 11.00 -16.06
C LEU A 89 21.70 11.96 -17.07
N PRO A 90 21.70 11.61 -18.37
CA PRO A 90 20.90 12.31 -19.38
C PRO A 90 19.41 12.34 -19.00
N SER A 91 18.68 13.34 -19.50
CA SER A 91 17.25 13.53 -19.18
C SER A 91 16.39 12.31 -19.49
N GLU A 92 16.67 11.62 -20.60
CA GLU A 92 15.94 10.40 -20.99
C GLU A 92 16.22 9.23 -20.05
N ALA A 93 17.48 9.02 -19.65
CA ALA A 93 17.85 7.99 -18.69
C ALA A 93 17.21 8.24 -17.32
N ARG A 94 17.20 9.51 -16.87
CA ARG A 94 16.47 9.90 -15.65
C ARG A 94 15.00 9.60 -15.75
N ALA A 95 14.37 9.90 -16.88
CA ALA A 95 12.96 9.64 -17.11
C ALA A 95 12.63 8.13 -17.06
N ARG A 96 13.51 7.26 -17.61
CA ARG A 96 13.35 5.79 -17.53
C ARG A 96 13.41 5.30 -16.09
N VAL A 97 14.39 5.75 -15.31
CA VAL A 97 14.54 5.39 -13.90
C VAL A 97 13.30 5.83 -13.10
N LEU A 98 12.83 7.07 -13.30
CA LEU A 98 11.65 7.62 -12.63
C LEU A 98 10.38 6.83 -12.96
N ARG A 99 10.20 6.46 -14.23
CA ARG A 99 9.05 5.63 -14.65
C ARG A 99 9.05 4.27 -13.94
N GLY A 100 10.19 3.57 -13.94
CA GLY A 100 10.31 2.27 -13.26
C GLY A 100 10.05 2.36 -11.75
N THR A 101 10.45 3.46 -11.11
CA THR A 101 10.17 3.69 -9.68
C THR A 101 8.69 3.98 -9.43
N ARG A 102 8.06 4.79 -10.27
CA ARG A 102 6.63 5.05 -10.20
C ARG A 102 5.83 3.75 -10.31
N GLU A 103 6.15 2.93 -11.30
CA GLU A 103 5.51 1.62 -11.48
C GLU A 103 5.69 0.72 -10.26
N GLY A 104 6.90 0.68 -9.70
CA GLY A 104 7.18 -0.09 -8.49
C GLY A 104 6.41 0.40 -7.26
N LEU A 105 6.26 1.72 -7.08
CA LEU A 105 5.45 2.31 -6.02
C LEU A 105 3.96 2.01 -6.19
N GLU A 106 3.46 2.00 -7.43
CA GLU A 106 2.06 1.66 -7.70
C GLU A 106 1.73 0.22 -7.24
N TRP A 107 2.70 -0.71 -7.29
CA TRP A 107 2.53 -2.06 -6.75
C TRP A 107 2.40 -2.09 -5.23
N ALA A 108 2.93 -1.11 -4.50
CA ALA A 108 2.82 -1.05 -3.04
C ALA A 108 1.37 -0.82 -2.56
N ALA A 109 0.50 -0.31 -3.42
CA ALA A 109 -0.91 -0.13 -3.09
C ALA A 109 -1.65 -1.46 -2.87
N LEU A 110 -1.23 -2.53 -3.56
CA LEU A 110 -1.90 -3.84 -3.47
C LEU A 110 -1.77 -4.47 -2.08
N PRO A 111 -0.57 -4.70 -1.49
CA PRO A 111 -0.48 -5.27 -0.15
C PRO A 111 -1.13 -4.38 0.92
N VAL A 112 -1.09 -3.05 0.75
CA VAL A 112 -1.77 -2.14 1.68
C VAL A 112 -3.29 -2.36 1.65
N SER A 113 -3.92 -2.36 0.46
CA SER A 113 -5.36 -2.61 0.34
C SER A 113 -5.74 -4.00 0.85
N LEU A 114 -4.89 -5.00 0.64
CA LEU A 114 -5.12 -6.37 1.11
C LEU A 114 -5.09 -6.47 2.63
N VAL A 115 -4.16 -5.78 3.31
CA VAL A 115 -4.14 -5.74 4.79
C VAL A 115 -5.47 -5.24 5.34
N PHE A 116 -5.96 -4.09 4.84
CA PHE A 116 -7.24 -3.54 5.30
C PHE A 116 -8.42 -4.46 5.01
N PHE A 117 -8.43 -5.10 3.84
CA PHE A 117 -9.46 -6.06 3.49
C PHE A 117 -9.46 -7.27 4.44
N LEU A 118 -8.29 -7.84 4.73
CA LEU A 118 -8.16 -8.97 5.66
C LEU A 118 -8.56 -8.59 7.08
N VAL A 119 -8.20 -7.40 7.57
CA VAL A 119 -8.67 -6.89 8.86
C VAL A 119 -10.18 -6.83 8.88
N HIS A 120 -10.80 -6.30 7.83
CA HIS A 120 -12.26 -6.18 7.75
C HIS A 120 -12.95 -7.55 7.73
N ILE A 121 -12.42 -8.52 6.97
CA ILE A 121 -12.90 -9.90 6.99
C ILE A 121 -12.79 -10.50 8.40
N GLY A 122 -11.70 -10.24 9.12
CA GLY A 122 -11.56 -10.66 10.52
C GLY A 122 -12.62 -10.08 11.44
N VAL A 123 -12.96 -8.80 11.27
CA VAL A 123 -14.06 -8.16 12.02
C VAL A 123 -15.39 -8.82 11.69
N LEU A 124 -15.69 -9.06 10.40
CA LEU A 124 -16.90 -9.76 9.94
C LEU A 124 -17.05 -11.15 10.57
N GLN A 125 -15.95 -11.91 10.62
CA GLN A 125 -15.95 -13.25 11.19
C GLN A 125 -16.14 -13.23 12.71
N ALA A 126 -15.49 -12.27 13.39
CA ALA A 126 -15.67 -12.08 14.84
C ALA A 126 -17.12 -11.73 15.19
N LEU A 127 -17.79 -10.89 14.41
CA LEU A 127 -19.21 -10.54 14.58
C LEU A 127 -20.14 -11.74 14.31
N SER A 128 -19.71 -12.66 13.44
CA SER A 128 -20.44 -13.90 13.15
C SER A 128 -20.20 -15.02 14.18
N GLY A 129 -19.46 -14.75 15.26
CA GLY A 129 -19.09 -15.74 16.27
C GLY A 129 -18.07 -16.79 15.81
N ARG A 130 -17.49 -16.62 14.63
CA ARG A 130 -16.47 -17.52 14.08
C ARG A 130 -15.09 -17.06 14.53
N THR A 131 -14.34 -17.96 15.16
CA THR A 131 -12.96 -17.73 15.58
C THR A 131 -12.00 -18.01 14.43
N SER A 132 -11.83 -17.07 13.53
CA SER A 132 -10.85 -17.19 12.43
C SER A 132 -9.63 -16.28 12.63
N LEU A 133 -9.42 -15.81 13.86
CA LEU A 133 -8.33 -14.91 14.24
C LEU A 133 -6.94 -15.37 13.70
N PRO A 134 -6.59 -16.68 13.72
CA PRO A 134 -5.28 -17.12 13.21
C PRO A 134 -5.09 -16.85 11.71
N TRP A 135 -6.11 -17.08 10.89
CA TRP A 135 -6.05 -16.84 9.45
C TRP A 135 -5.96 -15.36 9.09
N THR A 136 -6.70 -14.54 9.81
CA THR A 136 -6.67 -13.08 9.63
C THR A 136 -5.31 -12.52 10.01
N LEU A 137 -4.78 -12.89 11.18
CA LEU A 137 -3.46 -12.47 11.65
C LEU A 137 -2.35 -12.98 10.71
N GLY A 138 -2.43 -14.24 10.26
CA GLY A 138 -1.49 -14.81 9.31
C GLY A 138 -1.49 -14.06 7.97
N GLY A 139 -2.66 -13.76 7.44
CA GLY A 139 -2.81 -12.98 6.20
C GLY A 139 -2.29 -11.55 6.34
N MET A 140 -2.53 -10.89 7.48
CA MET A 140 -1.97 -9.57 7.76
C MET A 140 -0.45 -9.60 7.85
N ALA A 141 0.11 -10.57 8.59
CA ALA A 141 1.56 -10.74 8.71
C ALA A 141 2.21 -10.99 7.35
N LEU A 142 1.62 -11.88 6.54
CA LEU A 142 2.09 -12.16 5.18
C LEU A 142 2.05 -10.91 4.29
N SER A 143 0.98 -10.12 4.38
CA SER A 143 0.86 -8.88 3.60
C SER A 143 1.88 -7.82 4.00
N LEU A 144 2.19 -7.70 5.31
CA LEU A 144 3.25 -6.82 5.81
C LEU A 144 4.64 -7.28 5.36
N VAL A 145 4.90 -8.59 5.40
CA VAL A 145 6.14 -9.17 4.86
C VAL A 145 6.24 -8.90 3.35
N ALA A 146 5.17 -9.15 2.60
CA ALA A 146 5.13 -8.88 1.16
C ALA A 146 5.39 -7.40 0.85
N PHE A 147 4.81 -6.48 1.63
CA PHE A 147 5.06 -5.04 1.51
C PHE A 147 6.54 -4.70 1.77
N SER A 148 7.13 -5.25 2.83
CA SER A 148 8.54 -5.02 3.19
C SER A 148 9.50 -5.57 2.13
N VAL A 149 9.21 -6.76 1.61
CA VAL A 149 9.96 -7.38 0.50
C VAL A 149 9.84 -6.51 -0.76
N LEU A 150 8.63 -6.07 -1.11
CA LEU A 150 8.38 -5.21 -2.26
C LEU A 150 9.18 -3.91 -2.19
N LEU A 151 9.18 -3.22 -1.03
CA LEU A 151 9.97 -2.01 -0.83
C LEU A 151 11.47 -2.27 -0.96
N SER A 152 11.95 -3.39 -0.43
CA SER A 152 13.36 -3.80 -0.54
C SER A 152 13.76 -4.08 -1.98
N LEU A 153 12.92 -4.79 -2.73
CA LEU A 153 13.13 -5.07 -4.15
C LEU A 153 13.07 -3.79 -4.99
N LEU A 154 12.12 -2.89 -4.70
CA LEU A 154 12.02 -1.60 -5.36
C LEU A 154 13.31 -0.78 -5.16
N ARG A 155 13.81 -0.72 -3.92
CA ARG A 155 15.06 -0.03 -3.61
C ARG A 155 16.25 -0.60 -4.37
N ARG A 156 16.36 -1.95 -4.45
CA ARG A 156 17.40 -2.64 -5.22
C ARG A 156 17.26 -2.37 -6.72
N ARG A 157 16.05 -2.43 -7.25
CA ARG A 157 15.73 -2.18 -8.66
C ARG A 157 16.09 -0.76 -9.08
N VAL A 158 15.73 0.24 -8.27
CA VAL A 158 16.05 1.64 -8.53
C VAL A 158 17.56 1.85 -8.57
N ARG A 159 18.29 1.32 -7.57
CA ARG A 159 19.76 1.38 -7.54
C ARG A 159 20.37 0.72 -8.77
N GLY A 160 19.95 -0.50 -9.11
CA GLY A 160 20.44 -1.22 -10.28
C GLY A 160 20.11 -0.52 -11.60
N ALA A 161 18.97 0.16 -11.71
CA ALA A 161 18.60 0.95 -12.86
C ALA A 161 19.52 2.18 -13.02
N VAL A 162 19.81 2.90 -11.93
CA VAL A 162 20.74 4.03 -11.95
C VAL A 162 22.15 3.57 -12.35
N ASP A 163 22.64 2.46 -11.79
CA ASP A 163 23.98 1.94 -12.09
C ASP A 163 24.09 1.41 -13.54
N ARG A 164 23.01 0.87 -14.11
CA ARG A 164 22.96 0.44 -15.50
C ARG A 164 22.99 1.65 -16.45
N GLU A 165 22.09 2.60 -16.24
CA GLU A 165 22.04 3.81 -17.07
C GLU A 165 23.34 4.61 -16.99
N TRP A 166 24.00 4.63 -15.83
CA TRP A 166 25.30 5.25 -15.67
C TRP A 166 26.40 4.59 -16.51
N ARG A 167 26.39 3.25 -16.58
CA ARG A 167 27.36 2.51 -17.41
C ARG A 167 27.12 2.68 -18.90
N GLU A 168 25.84 2.72 -19.31
CA GLU A 168 25.43 2.86 -20.71
C GLU A 168 25.66 4.29 -21.24
N SER A 169 25.48 5.29 -20.39
CA SER A 169 25.67 6.71 -20.76
C SER A 169 27.14 7.12 -20.82
N GLY A 170 28.05 6.30 -20.29
CA GLY A 170 29.44 6.66 -20.10
C GLY A 170 29.66 7.75 -19.04
N PRO A 171 30.87 7.90 -18.47
CA PRO A 171 31.20 9.11 -17.72
C PRO A 171 31.03 10.31 -18.65
N PRO A 172 30.41 11.43 -18.17
CA PRO A 172 30.36 12.64 -18.99
C PRO A 172 31.78 12.97 -19.39
N ALA A 173 32.02 13.05 -20.72
CA ALA A 173 33.29 13.53 -21.21
C ALA A 173 33.61 14.81 -20.43
N MET A 174 34.77 14.85 -19.76
CA MET A 174 35.22 16.08 -19.13
C MET A 174 35.31 17.11 -20.27
N GLN A 175 34.34 17.97 -20.32
CA GLN A 175 34.39 19.17 -21.12
C GLN A 175 35.41 20.05 -20.39
N GLU A 176 36.67 19.95 -20.87
CA GLU A 176 37.69 20.91 -20.56
C GLU A 176 37.28 22.29 -21.07
#